data_c3d9e3b43578f5349586abcd50864d73
#
_entry.id   c3d9e3b43578f5349586abcd50864d73
#
_cell.length_a   1.000
_cell.length_b   1.000
_cell.length_c   1.000
_cell.angle_alpha   90.00
_cell.angle_beta   90.00
_cell.angle_gamma   90.00
#
_symmetry.space_group_name_H-M   'P 1'
#
loop_
_entity.id
_entity.type
_entity.pdbx_description
1 polymer ?
#
loop_
_entity_poly.entity_id
_entity_poly.type
_entity_poly.pdbx_seq_one_letter_code
_entity_poly.pdbx_strand_id
1 'polypeptide(L)'
;MEMIMMMDPAVKCLCLLAVVAVLFVTEKLPLAVTSVFAAIFCWLLGLVPIEQVFLGLADSTVVLFGGMFIVGAAMFYTGLAQDIGGQIVKLFGTGEIKLMVGIMVIAAVMSAFLSNTGTTACLIPVVIGICKEAHIPVSREMMPLAFAAGLGGTCTLIGTPPNIIANVALKAAGMGDLQFGFFEYAWIGVPITVAGIL
;
A
#
# COMPACT_ATOMS: atom_id res chain seq x y z
N MET A 1 -0.25 4.18 37.91
CA MET A 1 -0.40 5.24 36.91
C MET A 1 0.65 6.33 37.07
N GLU A 2 0.97 6.77 38.28
CA GLU A 2 2.00 7.81 38.53
C GLU A 2 3.40 7.43 38.05
N MET A 3 3.82 6.18 38.21
CA MET A 3 5.15 5.70 37.78
C MET A 3 5.33 5.76 36.25
N ILE A 4 4.26 5.54 35.49
CA ILE A 4 4.29 5.64 34.01
C ILE A 4 4.33 7.11 33.59
N MET A 5 3.70 8.02 34.31
CA MET A 5 3.74 9.45 34.02
C MET A 5 5.13 10.08 34.26
N MET A 6 5.93 9.52 35.15
CA MET A 6 7.30 10.01 35.44
C MET A 6 8.36 9.48 34.46
N MET A 7 8.02 8.54 33.57
CA MET A 7 8.97 8.02 32.56
C MET A 7 9.24 9.06 31.49
N ASP A 8 10.44 9.01 30.92
CA ASP A 8 10.84 9.82 29.76
C ASP A 8 9.84 9.62 28.61
N PRO A 9 9.36 10.68 27.95
CA PRO A 9 8.47 10.59 26.79
C PRO A 9 8.97 9.64 25.68
N ALA A 10 10.29 9.58 25.47
CA ALA A 10 10.89 8.67 24.50
C ALA A 10 10.67 7.21 24.86
N VAL A 11 10.82 6.85 26.15
CA VAL A 11 10.61 5.48 26.62
C VAL A 11 9.14 5.08 26.54
N LYS A 12 8.21 5.99 26.88
CA LYS A 12 6.76 5.77 26.70
C LYS A 12 6.42 5.49 25.24
N CYS A 13 6.97 6.29 24.31
CA CYS A 13 6.75 6.13 22.88
C CYS A 13 7.28 4.77 22.39
N LEU A 14 8.49 4.37 22.80
CA LEU A 14 9.07 3.09 22.42
C LEU A 14 8.27 1.89 22.96
N CYS A 15 7.80 1.96 24.21
CA CYS A 15 6.96 0.92 24.79
C CYS A 15 5.62 0.80 24.05
N LEU A 16 4.99 1.93 23.73
CA LEU A 16 3.74 1.94 22.96
C LEU A 16 3.96 1.34 21.57
N LEU A 17 5.03 1.73 20.89
CA LEU A 17 5.39 1.23 19.58
C LEU A 17 5.64 -0.29 19.60
N ALA A 18 6.33 -0.79 20.61
CA ALA A 18 6.54 -2.22 20.79
C ALA A 18 5.21 -2.98 20.98
N VAL A 19 4.30 -2.47 21.81
CA VAL A 19 2.96 -3.06 22.02
C VAL A 19 2.15 -3.07 20.74
N VAL A 20 2.12 -1.95 20.00
CA VAL A 20 1.40 -1.85 18.74
C VAL A 20 1.99 -2.80 17.69
N ALA A 21 3.32 -2.91 17.61
CA ALA A 21 3.98 -3.86 16.71
C ALA A 21 3.61 -5.31 17.02
N VAL A 22 3.58 -5.70 18.30
CA VAL A 22 3.14 -7.04 18.72
C VAL A 22 1.67 -7.28 18.37
N LEU A 23 0.80 -6.28 18.55
CA LEU A 23 -0.61 -6.39 18.17
C LEU A 23 -0.80 -6.55 16.66
N PHE A 24 0.00 -5.86 15.85
CA PHE A 24 -0.02 -6.01 14.40
C PHE A 24 0.49 -7.38 13.94
N VAL A 25 1.57 -7.89 14.56
CA VAL A 25 2.12 -9.21 14.21
C VAL A 25 1.20 -10.35 14.65
N THR A 26 0.52 -10.19 15.78
CA THR A 26 -0.39 -11.25 16.30
C THR A 26 -1.75 -11.27 15.61
N GLU A 27 -2.10 -10.21 14.84
CA GLU A 27 -3.38 -10.05 14.12
C GLU A 27 -4.64 -10.35 14.96
N LYS A 28 -4.53 -10.31 16.31
CA LYS A 28 -5.66 -10.59 17.21
C LYS A 28 -6.77 -9.54 17.12
N LEU A 29 -6.42 -8.32 16.73
CA LEU A 29 -7.35 -7.21 16.54
C LEU A 29 -7.27 -6.73 15.09
N PRO A 30 -8.39 -6.28 14.48
CA PRO A 30 -8.36 -5.64 13.18
C PRO A 30 -7.39 -4.44 13.17
N LEU A 31 -6.61 -4.28 12.09
CA LEU A 31 -5.61 -3.22 11.95
C LEU A 31 -6.17 -1.82 12.27
N ALA A 32 -7.40 -1.54 11.80
CA ALA A 32 -8.08 -0.27 12.07
C ALA A 32 -8.31 -0.02 13.57
N VAL A 33 -8.73 -1.07 14.29
CA VAL A 33 -8.97 -0.99 15.75
C VAL A 33 -7.64 -0.75 16.47
N THR A 34 -6.58 -1.48 16.12
CA THR A 34 -5.25 -1.30 16.70
C THR A 34 -4.71 0.11 16.47
N SER A 35 -4.94 0.69 15.29
CA SER A 35 -4.50 2.06 14.95
C SER A 35 -5.23 3.11 15.80
N VAL A 36 -6.55 2.97 15.97
CA VAL A 36 -7.34 3.88 16.82
C VAL A 36 -6.92 3.75 18.29
N PHE A 37 -6.71 2.53 18.79
CA PHE A 37 -6.17 2.31 20.12
C PHE A 37 -4.82 2.98 20.32
N ALA A 38 -3.89 2.84 19.36
CA ALA A 38 -2.58 3.49 19.42
C ALA A 38 -2.71 5.01 19.56
N ALA A 39 -3.60 5.65 18.79
CA ALA A 39 -3.87 7.07 18.87
C ALA A 39 -4.40 7.50 20.26
N ILE A 40 -5.36 6.75 20.80
CA ILE A 40 -5.93 7.01 22.14
C ILE A 40 -4.86 6.82 23.22
N PHE A 41 -4.03 5.77 23.12
CA PHE A 41 -2.94 5.53 24.08
C PHE A 41 -1.85 6.61 24.04
N CYS A 42 -1.56 7.21 22.85
CA CYS A 42 -0.68 8.38 22.76
C CYS A 42 -1.17 9.55 23.63
N TRP A 43 -2.48 9.79 23.63
CA TRP A 43 -3.08 10.79 24.50
C TRP A 43 -3.04 10.40 25.98
N LEU A 44 -3.46 9.20 26.33
CA LEU A 44 -3.48 8.69 27.72
C LEU A 44 -2.10 8.72 28.38
N LEU A 45 -1.03 8.49 27.60
CA LEU A 45 0.36 8.55 28.06
C LEU A 45 0.90 10.00 28.09
N GLY A 46 0.10 10.98 27.68
CA GLY A 46 0.49 12.40 27.64
C GLY A 46 1.54 12.72 26.57
N LEU A 47 1.66 11.89 25.54
CA LEU A 47 2.59 12.11 24.41
C LEU A 47 2.06 13.16 23.43
N VAL A 48 0.73 13.20 23.26
CA VAL A 48 0.05 14.10 22.32
C VAL A 48 -1.17 14.71 23.01
N PRO A 49 -1.43 16.02 22.89
CA PRO A 49 -2.65 16.64 23.41
C PRO A 49 -3.87 16.15 22.64
N ILE A 50 -5.04 16.13 23.31
CA ILE A 50 -6.28 15.54 22.76
C ILE A 50 -6.70 16.19 21.44
N GLU A 51 -6.47 17.48 21.31
CA GLU A 51 -6.79 18.25 20.10
C GLU A 51 -6.00 17.79 18.88
N GLN A 52 -4.85 17.15 19.09
CA GLN A 52 -3.94 16.72 18.02
C GLN A 52 -4.03 15.23 17.71
N VAL A 53 -4.68 14.43 18.53
CA VAL A 53 -4.75 12.95 18.38
C VAL A 53 -5.32 12.55 17.01
N PHE A 54 -6.34 13.25 16.55
CA PHE A 54 -7.03 12.96 15.29
C PHE A 54 -6.73 13.95 14.16
N LEU A 55 -5.84 14.93 14.37
CA LEU A 55 -5.46 15.88 13.31
C LEU A 55 -4.87 15.19 12.08
N GLY A 56 -4.20 14.05 12.28
CA GLY A 56 -3.70 13.23 11.18
C GLY A 56 -4.79 12.78 10.20
N LEU A 57 -6.03 12.57 10.65
CA LEU A 57 -7.15 12.20 9.78
C LEU A 57 -7.62 13.37 8.89
N ALA A 58 -7.35 14.60 9.27
CA ALA A 58 -7.66 15.80 8.51
C ALA A 58 -6.51 16.23 7.59
N ASP A 59 -5.38 15.53 7.60
CA ASP A 59 -4.27 15.80 6.68
C ASP A 59 -4.71 15.58 5.24
N SER A 60 -4.35 16.51 4.36
CA SER A 60 -4.72 16.48 2.93
C SER A 60 -4.30 15.17 2.25
N THR A 61 -3.20 14.58 2.70
CA THR A 61 -2.66 13.33 2.17
C THR A 61 -3.55 12.14 2.55
N VAL A 62 -4.05 12.09 3.79
CA VAL A 62 -4.97 11.04 4.26
C VAL A 62 -6.31 11.15 3.53
N VAL A 63 -6.81 12.38 3.32
CA VAL A 63 -8.04 12.63 2.56
C VAL A 63 -7.86 12.19 1.10
N LEU A 64 -6.71 12.48 0.48
CA LEU A 64 -6.37 12.00 -0.85
C LEU A 64 -6.41 10.46 -0.92
N PHE A 65 -5.83 9.78 0.06
CA PHE A 65 -5.88 8.32 0.16
C PHE A 65 -7.31 7.79 0.22
N GLY A 66 -8.14 8.36 1.08
CA GLY A 66 -9.54 7.99 1.17
C GLY A 66 -10.26 8.11 -0.17
N GLY A 67 -10.03 9.21 -0.90
CA GLY A 67 -10.54 9.41 -2.24
C GLY A 67 -10.05 8.35 -3.24
N MET A 68 -8.76 8.02 -3.21
CA MET A 68 -8.19 7.00 -4.10
C MET A 68 -8.70 5.59 -3.80
N PHE A 69 -8.98 5.24 -2.55
CA PHE A 69 -9.64 3.98 -2.23
C PHE A 69 -11.06 3.89 -2.82
N ILE A 70 -11.81 5.01 -2.81
CA ILE A 70 -13.15 5.06 -3.43
C ILE A 70 -13.04 4.87 -4.94
N VAL A 71 -12.11 5.56 -5.61
CA VAL A 71 -11.87 5.41 -7.05
C VAL A 71 -11.43 3.99 -7.38
N GLY A 72 -10.49 3.43 -6.59
CA GLY A 72 -10.06 2.05 -6.74
C GLY A 72 -11.20 1.06 -6.61
N ALA A 73 -12.05 1.19 -5.59
CA ALA A 73 -13.24 0.36 -5.42
C ALA A 73 -14.19 0.50 -6.63
N ALA A 74 -14.41 1.70 -7.16
CA ALA A 74 -15.22 1.92 -8.34
C ALA A 74 -14.67 1.18 -9.56
N MET A 75 -13.35 1.18 -9.78
CA MET A 75 -12.71 0.41 -10.86
C MET A 75 -12.96 -1.10 -10.73
N PHE A 76 -13.08 -1.62 -9.51
CA PHE A 76 -13.41 -3.02 -9.26
C PHE A 76 -14.88 -3.32 -9.55
N TYR A 77 -15.78 -2.50 -9.02
CA TYR A 77 -17.24 -2.71 -9.19
C TYR A 77 -17.70 -2.51 -10.63
N THR A 78 -17.03 -1.66 -11.41
CA THR A 78 -17.35 -1.45 -12.83
C THR A 78 -16.80 -2.53 -13.75
N GLY A 79 -15.95 -3.44 -13.26
CA GLY A 79 -15.31 -4.47 -14.08
C GLY A 79 -14.17 -3.95 -14.95
N LEU A 80 -13.84 -2.65 -14.88
CA LEU A 80 -12.78 -2.04 -15.70
C LEU A 80 -11.42 -2.75 -15.51
N ALA A 81 -11.13 -3.15 -14.29
CA ALA A 81 -9.89 -3.87 -13.98
C ALA A 81 -9.82 -5.23 -14.69
N GLN A 82 -10.96 -5.97 -14.75
CA GLN A 82 -11.07 -7.24 -15.45
C GLN A 82 -10.97 -7.05 -16.97
N ASP A 83 -11.59 -6.01 -17.52
CA ASP A 83 -11.53 -5.69 -18.95
C ASP A 83 -10.12 -5.38 -19.40
N ILE A 84 -9.39 -4.55 -18.65
CA ILE A 84 -7.97 -4.25 -18.89
C ILE A 84 -7.14 -5.54 -18.81
N GLY A 85 -7.36 -6.37 -17.79
CA GLY A 85 -6.71 -7.67 -17.63
C GLY A 85 -6.94 -8.59 -18.82
N GLY A 86 -8.19 -8.73 -19.28
CA GLY A 86 -8.56 -9.54 -20.43
C GLY A 86 -7.95 -9.08 -21.75
N GLN A 87 -7.82 -7.76 -21.96
CA GLN A 87 -7.19 -7.22 -23.16
C GLN A 87 -5.69 -7.52 -23.23
N ILE A 88 -4.99 -7.49 -22.11
CA ILE A 88 -3.55 -7.72 -22.08
C ILE A 88 -3.22 -9.19 -22.26
N VAL A 89 -4.04 -10.11 -21.73
CA VAL A 89 -3.91 -11.53 -22.01
C VAL A 89 -4.05 -11.82 -23.50
N LYS A 90 -4.98 -11.17 -24.19
CA LYS A 90 -5.11 -11.26 -25.64
C LYS A 90 -3.86 -10.73 -26.38
N LEU A 91 -3.16 -9.75 -25.82
CA LEU A 91 -1.99 -9.12 -26.42
C LEU A 91 -0.72 -9.96 -26.24
N PHE A 92 -0.53 -10.58 -25.06
CA PHE A 92 0.68 -11.33 -24.71
C PHE A 92 0.63 -12.81 -25.13
N GLY A 93 -0.55 -13.35 -25.43
CA GLY A 93 -0.73 -14.75 -25.87
C GLY A 93 -0.70 -15.76 -24.73
N THR A 94 -0.70 -17.07 -25.10
CA THR A 94 -0.90 -18.20 -24.18
C THR A 94 0.39 -18.86 -23.67
N GLY A 95 1.57 -18.30 -23.98
CA GLY A 95 2.85 -18.83 -23.48
C GLY A 95 3.04 -18.49 -22.00
N GLU A 96 3.46 -19.46 -21.16
CA GLU A 96 3.61 -19.30 -19.71
C GLU A 96 4.41 -18.05 -19.34
N ILE A 97 5.63 -17.85 -19.91
CA ILE A 97 6.47 -16.68 -19.62
C ILE A 97 5.82 -15.37 -20.11
N LYS A 98 5.22 -15.39 -21.29
CA LYS A 98 4.55 -14.20 -21.84
C LYS A 98 3.36 -13.80 -20.99
N LEU A 99 2.61 -14.78 -20.53
CA LEU A 99 1.47 -14.59 -19.64
C LEU A 99 1.92 -13.98 -18.30
N MET A 100 2.95 -14.57 -17.70
CA MET A 100 3.56 -14.07 -16.47
C MET A 100 3.99 -12.62 -16.59
N VAL A 101 4.77 -12.28 -17.62
CA VAL A 101 5.20 -10.89 -17.87
C VAL A 101 4.00 -9.98 -18.10
N GLY A 102 2.99 -10.41 -18.85
CA GLY A 102 1.76 -9.66 -19.07
C GLY A 102 1.03 -9.35 -17.76
N ILE A 103 0.84 -10.36 -16.91
CA ILE A 103 0.23 -10.21 -15.58
C ILE A 103 1.04 -9.24 -14.71
N MET A 104 2.37 -9.39 -14.70
CA MET A 104 3.26 -8.52 -13.94
C MET A 104 3.18 -7.06 -14.40
N VAL A 105 3.19 -6.80 -15.70
CA VAL A 105 3.06 -5.45 -16.26
C VAL A 105 1.73 -4.81 -15.86
N ILE A 106 0.62 -5.55 -15.97
CA ILE A 106 -0.70 -5.04 -15.54
C ILE A 106 -0.70 -4.73 -14.05
N ALA A 107 -0.25 -5.70 -13.25
CA ALA A 107 -0.21 -5.53 -11.80
C ALA A 107 0.61 -4.31 -11.40
N ALA A 108 1.77 -4.10 -12.02
CA ALA A 108 2.61 -2.94 -11.76
C ALA A 108 1.93 -1.63 -12.17
N VAL A 109 1.35 -1.54 -13.37
CA VAL A 109 0.65 -0.32 -13.84
C VAL A 109 -0.56 -0.01 -12.97
N MET A 110 -1.38 -1.00 -12.64
CA MET A 110 -2.54 -0.79 -11.77
C MET A 110 -2.11 -0.38 -10.36
N SER A 111 -1.10 -1.03 -9.81
CA SER A 111 -0.62 -0.76 -8.46
C SER A 111 0.08 0.58 -8.31
N ALA A 112 0.55 1.18 -9.39
CA ALA A 112 1.04 2.56 -9.38
C ALA A 112 -0.05 3.57 -8.98
N PHE A 113 -1.32 3.26 -9.22
CA PHE A 113 -2.47 4.13 -8.93
C PHE A 113 -3.41 3.57 -7.86
N LEU A 114 -3.33 2.28 -7.57
CA LEU A 114 -4.13 1.57 -6.58
C LEU A 114 -3.22 1.01 -5.50
N SER A 115 -3.78 0.63 -4.35
CA SER A 115 -2.99 -0.05 -3.33
C SER A 115 -2.51 -1.42 -3.82
N ASN A 116 -1.30 -1.83 -3.40
CA ASN A 116 -0.72 -3.13 -3.76
C ASN A 116 -1.65 -4.29 -3.42
N THR A 117 -2.23 -4.26 -2.21
CA THR A 117 -3.17 -5.30 -1.74
C THR A 117 -4.45 -5.31 -2.57
N GLY A 118 -5.01 -4.15 -2.86
CA GLY A 118 -6.21 -4.02 -3.68
C GLY A 118 -5.98 -4.56 -5.10
N THR A 119 -4.89 -4.16 -5.74
CA THR A 119 -4.50 -4.64 -7.07
C THR A 119 -4.33 -6.15 -7.09
N THR A 120 -3.60 -6.71 -6.13
CA THR A 120 -3.39 -8.16 -6.03
C THR A 120 -4.72 -8.89 -5.84
N ALA A 121 -5.54 -8.47 -4.89
CA ALA A 121 -6.84 -9.09 -4.61
C ALA A 121 -7.78 -9.08 -5.81
N CYS A 122 -7.76 -8.02 -6.61
CA CYS A 122 -8.57 -7.91 -7.81
C CYS A 122 -8.10 -8.84 -8.94
N LEU A 123 -6.81 -8.91 -9.15
CA LEU A 123 -6.25 -9.67 -10.25
C LEU A 123 -6.23 -11.19 -9.96
N ILE A 124 -6.28 -11.63 -8.70
CA ILE A 124 -6.32 -13.05 -8.33
C ILE A 124 -7.41 -13.85 -9.13
N PRO A 125 -8.69 -13.46 -9.11
CA PRO A 125 -9.70 -14.22 -9.84
C PRO A 125 -9.48 -14.20 -11.36
N VAL A 126 -8.96 -13.10 -11.90
CA VAL A 126 -8.63 -12.99 -13.33
C VAL A 126 -7.50 -13.95 -13.69
N VAL A 127 -6.42 -13.94 -12.90
CA VAL A 127 -5.26 -14.83 -13.09
C VAL A 127 -5.65 -16.30 -12.95
N ILE A 128 -6.50 -16.64 -11.98
CA ILE A 128 -7.03 -18.01 -11.84
C ILE A 128 -7.79 -18.44 -13.09
N GLY A 129 -8.63 -17.58 -13.64
CA GLY A 129 -9.37 -17.85 -14.88
C GLY A 129 -8.44 -18.13 -16.05
N ILE A 130 -7.47 -17.26 -16.26
CA ILE A 130 -6.47 -17.37 -17.33
C ILE A 130 -5.61 -18.63 -17.18
N CYS A 131 -5.11 -18.92 -15.99
CA CYS A 131 -4.29 -20.08 -15.71
C CYS A 131 -5.06 -21.39 -16.00
N LYS A 132 -6.36 -21.44 -15.70
CA LYS A 132 -7.22 -22.58 -16.03
C LYS A 132 -7.34 -22.79 -17.53
N GLU A 133 -7.56 -21.72 -18.29
CA GLU A 133 -7.65 -21.79 -19.77
C GLU A 133 -6.31 -22.18 -20.41
N ALA A 134 -5.21 -21.65 -19.89
CA ALA A 134 -3.86 -21.92 -20.37
C ALA A 134 -3.26 -23.24 -19.86
N HIS A 135 -3.96 -23.97 -18.96
CA HIS A 135 -3.46 -25.18 -18.28
C HIS A 135 -2.13 -24.96 -17.52
N ILE A 136 -1.96 -23.76 -16.93
CA ILE A 136 -0.77 -23.38 -16.15
C ILE A 136 -1.10 -23.48 -14.65
N PRO A 137 -0.18 -23.96 -13.80
CA PRO A 137 -0.38 -23.97 -12.35
C PRO A 137 -0.53 -22.54 -11.79
N VAL A 138 -1.66 -22.25 -11.15
CA VAL A 138 -1.97 -20.93 -10.58
C VAL A 138 -0.89 -20.44 -9.61
N SER A 139 -0.29 -21.36 -8.85
CA SER A 139 0.75 -21.03 -7.86
C SER A 139 2.00 -20.35 -8.47
N ARG A 140 2.30 -20.59 -9.74
CA ARG A 140 3.43 -19.97 -10.43
C ARG A 140 3.19 -18.49 -10.75
N GLU A 141 1.94 -18.10 -10.93
CA GLU A 141 1.55 -16.75 -11.31
C GLU A 141 1.23 -15.85 -10.09
N MET A 142 0.88 -16.45 -8.95
CA MET A 142 0.48 -15.69 -7.75
C MET A 142 1.64 -14.89 -7.15
N MET A 143 2.83 -15.46 -7.09
CA MET A 143 4.00 -14.78 -6.52
C MET A 143 4.50 -13.64 -7.42
N PRO A 144 4.68 -13.84 -8.76
CA PRO A 144 4.95 -12.75 -9.70
C PRO A 144 3.92 -11.62 -9.65
N LEU A 145 2.62 -11.94 -9.56
CA LEU A 145 1.54 -10.98 -9.41
C LEU A 145 1.75 -10.07 -8.19
N ALA A 146 1.94 -10.68 -7.02
CA ALA A 146 2.11 -9.93 -5.77
C ALA A 146 3.40 -9.09 -5.78
N PHE A 147 4.48 -9.65 -6.32
CA PHE A 147 5.77 -8.98 -6.45
C PHE A 147 5.66 -7.75 -7.37
N ALA A 148 5.06 -7.91 -8.53
CA ALA A 148 4.88 -6.83 -9.48
C ALA A 148 3.94 -5.72 -8.94
N ALA A 149 2.91 -6.08 -8.19
CA ALA A 149 2.08 -5.11 -7.50
C ALA A 149 2.91 -4.30 -6.47
N GLY A 150 3.79 -4.95 -5.71
CA GLY A 150 4.71 -4.28 -4.81
C GLY A 150 5.64 -3.29 -5.52
N LEU A 151 6.24 -3.72 -6.62
CA LEU A 151 7.12 -2.87 -7.45
C LEU A 151 6.37 -1.69 -8.07
N GLY A 152 5.20 -1.92 -8.64
CA GLY A 152 4.36 -0.88 -9.24
C GLY A 152 3.98 0.21 -8.24
N GLY A 153 3.72 -0.16 -6.99
CA GLY A 153 3.43 0.78 -5.92
C GLY A 153 4.57 1.77 -5.63
N THR A 154 5.81 1.47 -6.02
CA THR A 154 6.94 2.39 -5.87
C THR A 154 7.00 3.47 -6.95
N CYS A 155 6.19 3.37 -8.01
CA CYS A 155 6.27 4.29 -9.16
C CYS A 155 5.59 5.64 -8.93
N THR A 156 4.68 5.74 -7.97
CA THR A 156 3.97 7.01 -7.69
C THR A 156 3.89 7.28 -6.19
N LEU A 157 3.56 8.53 -5.87
CA LEU A 157 3.37 8.94 -4.47
C LEU A 157 2.28 8.15 -3.75
N ILE A 158 1.19 7.80 -4.45
CA ILE A 158 0.00 7.15 -3.87
C ILE A 158 0.01 5.62 -3.99
N GLY A 159 0.90 5.04 -4.77
CA GLY A 159 0.94 3.60 -5.01
C GLY A 159 1.17 2.78 -3.74
N THR A 160 1.90 3.34 -2.78
CA THR A 160 2.13 2.66 -1.49
C THR A 160 2.20 3.67 -0.33
N PRO A 161 1.63 3.33 0.85
CA PRO A 161 1.63 4.21 2.03
C PRO A 161 3.00 4.77 2.46
N PRO A 162 4.10 4.00 2.43
CA PRO A 162 5.42 4.52 2.80
C PRO A 162 5.87 5.76 2.02
N ASN A 163 5.52 5.87 0.74
CA ASN A 163 5.88 7.03 -0.09
C ASN A 163 5.28 8.32 0.47
N ILE A 164 4.04 8.26 0.92
CA ILE A 164 3.34 9.40 1.51
C ILE A 164 3.89 9.71 2.90
N ILE A 165 4.14 8.68 3.70
CA ILE A 165 4.73 8.85 5.04
C ILE A 165 6.07 9.56 4.93
N ALA A 166 6.89 9.24 3.92
CA ALA A 166 8.15 9.94 3.66
C ALA A 166 7.94 11.44 3.41
N ASN A 167 6.96 11.82 2.59
CA ASN A 167 6.64 13.22 2.33
C ASN A 167 6.12 13.94 3.58
N VAL A 168 5.25 13.28 4.36
CA VAL A 168 4.76 13.84 5.63
C VAL A 168 5.92 14.07 6.62
N ALA A 169 6.85 13.11 6.70
CA ALA A 169 8.04 13.23 7.56
C ALA A 169 8.96 14.39 7.13
N LEU A 170 9.18 14.57 5.81
CA LEU A 170 9.94 15.70 5.29
C LEU A 170 9.31 17.04 5.66
N LYS A 171 7.98 17.14 5.52
CA LYS A 171 7.23 18.34 5.91
C LYS A 171 7.36 18.62 7.42
N ALA A 172 7.22 17.60 8.25
CA ALA A 172 7.35 17.72 9.70
C ALA A 172 8.76 18.11 10.15
N ALA A 173 9.79 17.69 9.39
CA ALA A 173 11.19 18.06 9.63
C ALA A 173 11.54 19.49 9.15
N GLY A 174 10.59 20.25 8.64
CA GLY A 174 10.83 21.60 8.11
C GLY A 174 11.48 21.64 6.72
N MET A 175 11.56 20.48 6.05
CA MET A 175 12.13 20.31 4.70
C MET A 175 11.01 20.20 3.65
N GLY A 176 9.96 21.03 3.76
CA GLY A 176 8.81 21.00 2.88
C GLY A 176 9.14 21.22 1.39
N ASP A 177 10.20 21.98 1.10
CA ASP A 177 10.67 22.23 -0.26
C ASP A 177 11.30 21.01 -0.93
N LEU A 178 11.65 19.98 -0.15
CA LEU A 178 12.21 18.72 -0.62
C LEU A 178 11.17 17.59 -0.72
N GLN A 179 9.87 17.91 -0.63
CA GLN A 179 8.82 16.93 -0.82
C GLN A 179 8.81 16.43 -2.29
N PHE A 180 8.66 15.13 -2.43
CA PHE A 180 8.54 14.50 -3.74
C PHE A 180 7.18 14.81 -4.36
N GLY A 181 7.19 15.19 -5.64
CA GLY A 181 5.98 15.31 -6.45
C GLY A 181 5.36 13.95 -6.75
N PHE A 182 4.15 13.98 -7.33
CA PHE A 182 3.36 12.77 -7.57
C PHE A 182 4.10 11.71 -8.42
N PHE A 183 4.79 12.13 -9.49
CA PHE A 183 5.52 11.25 -10.40
C PHE A 183 7.04 11.24 -10.18
N GLU A 184 7.58 11.94 -9.20
CA GLU A 184 9.02 11.93 -8.97
C GLU A 184 9.53 10.57 -8.50
N TYR A 185 8.69 9.80 -7.83
CA TYR A 185 8.99 8.41 -7.50
C TYR A 185 9.20 7.52 -8.74
N ALA A 186 8.62 7.88 -9.89
CA ALA A 186 8.77 7.13 -11.13
C ALA A 186 10.22 7.06 -11.63
N TRP A 187 11.04 8.08 -11.35
CA TRP A 187 12.46 8.10 -11.76
C TRP A 187 13.25 6.89 -11.23
N ILE A 188 12.90 6.40 -10.06
CA ILE A 188 13.53 5.22 -9.45
C ILE A 188 12.60 4.01 -9.56
N GLY A 189 11.31 4.20 -9.35
CA GLY A 189 10.31 3.13 -9.34
C GLY A 189 10.19 2.42 -10.69
N VAL A 190 10.15 3.15 -11.81
CA VAL A 190 10.03 2.54 -13.14
C VAL A 190 11.24 1.68 -13.51
N PRO A 191 12.50 2.15 -13.38
CA PRO A 191 13.67 1.30 -13.61
C PRO A 191 13.70 0.03 -12.74
N ILE A 192 13.35 0.15 -11.44
CA ILE A 192 13.30 -1.00 -10.53
C ILE A 192 12.19 -1.97 -10.95
N THR A 193 11.02 -1.45 -11.33
CA THR A 193 9.89 -2.28 -11.78
C THR A 193 10.25 -3.02 -13.08
N VAL A 194 10.87 -2.35 -14.03
CA VAL A 194 11.33 -2.99 -15.28
C VAL A 194 12.38 -4.06 -14.99
N ALA A 195 13.38 -3.76 -14.15
CA ALA A 195 14.41 -4.74 -13.77
C ALA A 195 13.85 -5.93 -12.98
N GLY A 196 12.77 -5.72 -12.21
CA GLY A 196 12.14 -6.80 -11.44
C GLY A 196 11.16 -7.65 -12.25
N ILE A 197 10.70 -7.19 -13.42
CA ILE A 197 9.83 -7.94 -14.33
C ILE A 197 10.67 -8.79 -15.32
N LEU A 198 11.88 -8.36 -15.63
CA LEU A 198 12.82 -9.06 -16.52
C LEU A 198 13.59 -10.17 -15.80
#